data_bff7aeee20c0af98f7e88eafee45f048
#
_entry.id   bff7aeee20c0af98f7e88eafee45f048
#
_cell.length_a   1.000
_cell.length_b   1.000
_cell.length_c   1.000
_cell.angle_alpha   90.00
_cell.angle_beta   90.00
_cell.angle_gamma   90.00
#
_symmetry.space_group_name_H-M   'P 1'
#
loop_
_entity.id
_entity.type
_entity.pdbx_description
1 polymer ?
#
loop_
_entity_poly.entity_id
_entity_poly.type
_entity_poly.pdbx_seq_one_letter_code
_entity_poly.pdbx_strand_id
1 'polypeptide(L)'
;VRHLLEIDDLSVAELGRVLDLAVDPSPPQVLDGQGMALLFEKPSARTRNSMEMAVVQLGGHPMYIQAAEVGLGVRESVEDVTRTLACFHACLGARVFDHATVEAMAAVGAVPVVNMLSDGAHPLQALADVLTMKQEMGDLAGRVVTYVGDGNNVFRSLALAAGMLGMEVRFTGPPGYRLGDIDRDRLATAGVGFEEFDRPEEAVAGADAVYSDVWVSMGQEDEKVKR
;
A
#
# COMPACT_ATOMS: atom_id res chain seq x y z
N VAL A 1 18.76 -6.32 3.59
CA VAL A 1 17.94 -5.10 3.60
C VAL A 1 16.47 -5.53 3.62
N ARG A 2 15.61 -4.84 4.41
CA ARG A 2 14.16 -5.09 4.44
C ARG A 2 13.46 -4.08 3.54
N HIS A 3 12.38 -4.52 2.92
CA HIS A 3 11.53 -3.71 2.06
C HIS A 3 10.09 -3.73 2.59
N LEU A 4 9.25 -2.82 2.14
CA LEU A 4 7.80 -2.84 2.34
C LEU A 4 7.15 -2.73 0.97
N LEU A 5 6.89 -3.85 0.33
CA LEU A 5 6.26 -3.91 -0.98
C LEU A 5 4.77 -4.21 -0.84
N GLU A 6 4.42 -5.03 0.17
CA GLU A 6 3.04 -5.29 0.57
C GLU A 6 2.97 -5.47 2.10
N ILE A 7 1.77 -5.53 2.65
CA ILE A 7 1.51 -5.64 4.10
C ILE A 7 2.10 -6.92 4.69
N ASP A 8 2.04 -8.03 3.99
CA ASP A 8 2.55 -9.33 4.43
C ASP A 8 4.09 -9.44 4.44
N ASP A 9 4.81 -8.39 4.03
CA ASP A 9 6.24 -8.21 4.34
C ASP A 9 6.47 -7.94 5.85
N LEU A 10 5.42 -7.60 6.58
CA LEU A 10 5.43 -7.36 8.01
C LEU A 10 4.84 -8.58 8.74
N SER A 11 5.41 -8.93 9.87
CA SER A 11 4.72 -9.78 10.84
C SER A 11 3.61 -8.99 11.54
N VAL A 12 2.65 -9.68 12.18
CA VAL A 12 1.58 -9.05 12.99
C VAL A 12 2.14 -8.09 14.05
N ALA A 13 3.24 -8.50 14.72
CA ALA A 13 3.89 -7.66 15.73
C ALA A 13 4.51 -6.39 15.13
N GLU A 14 5.10 -6.48 13.94
CA GLU A 14 5.67 -5.34 13.24
C GLU A 14 4.59 -4.41 12.69
N LEU A 15 3.48 -4.97 12.17
CA LEU A 15 2.32 -4.18 11.77
C LEU A 15 1.78 -3.37 12.96
N GLY A 16 1.58 -4.00 14.12
CA GLY A 16 1.20 -3.31 15.34
C GLY A 16 2.19 -2.20 15.73
N ARG A 17 3.50 -2.49 15.65
CA ARG A 17 4.55 -1.50 15.95
C ARG A 17 4.55 -0.32 14.98
N VAL A 18 4.28 -0.54 13.69
CA VAL A 18 4.16 0.55 12.70
C VAL A 18 2.99 1.47 13.06
N LEU A 19 1.82 0.91 13.44
CA LEU A 19 0.66 1.70 13.85
C LEU A 19 0.93 2.51 15.12
N ASP A 20 1.65 1.94 16.10
CA ASP A 20 2.02 2.65 17.32
C ASP A 20 3.00 3.79 17.05
N LEU A 21 3.99 3.57 16.16
CA LEU A 21 4.93 4.62 15.74
C LEU A 21 4.24 5.74 14.94
N ALA A 22 3.20 5.41 14.18
CA ALA A 22 2.47 6.41 13.38
C ALA A 22 1.73 7.45 14.23
N VAL A 23 1.43 7.15 15.49
CA VAL A 23 0.78 8.08 16.43
C VAL A 23 1.76 8.66 17.47
N ASP A 24 3.02 8.31 17.40
CA ASP A 24 4.05 8.84 18.29
C ASP A 24 4.26 10.34 18.00
N PRO A 25 4.04 11.24 18.98
CA PRO A 25 4.25 12.68 18.79
C PRO A 25 5.73 13.05 18.62
N SER A 26 6.64 12.14 18.91
CA SER A 26 8.09 12.33 18.82
C SER A 26 8.76 11.14 18.13
N PRO A 27 8.50 10.91 16.85
CA PRO A 27 9.05 9.79 16.13
C PRO A 27 10.58 9.88 16.08
N PRO A 28 11.30 8.73 16.11
CA PRO A 28 12.75 8.73 16.05
C PRO A 28 13.25 9.32 14.73
N GLN A 29 14.28 10.15 14.77
CA GLN A 29 14.87 10.82 13.61
C GLN A 29 15.78 9.86 12.80
N VAL A 30 15.18 8.80 12.27
CA VAL A 30 15.92 7.70 11.61
C VAL A 30 16.56 8.08 10.28
N LEU A 31 16.19 9.24 9.71
CA LEU A 31 16.76 9.77 8.48
C LEU A 31 17.59 11.03 8.69
N ASP A 32 18.02 11.30 9.94
CA ASP A 32 18.81 12.49 10.24
C ASP A 32 20.05 12.60 9.34
N GLY A 33 20.15 13.72 8.60
CA GLY A 33 21.23 13.98 7.66
C GLY A 33 21.23 13.11 6.40
N GLN A 34 20.16 12.32 6.13
CA GLN A 34 20.09 11.39 5.01
C GLN A 34 19.00 11.80 4.01
N GLY A 35 19.14 11.34 2.78
CA GLY A 35 18.13 11.54 1.72
C GLY A 35 17.22 10.32 1.56
N MET A 36 15.97 10.57 1.13
CA MET A 36 15.08 9.56 0.60
C MET A 36 14.60 9.97 -0.79
N ALA A 37 14.84 9.14 -1.81
CA ALA A 37 14.29 9.37 -3.13
C ALA A 37 12.83 8.90 -3.20
N LEU A 38 11.97 9.74 -3.78
CA LEU A 38 10.55 9.46 -4.00
C LEU A 38 10.28 9.44 -5.50
N LEU A 39 10.32 8.23 -6.08
CA LEU A 39 10.17 7.99 -7.51
C LEU A 39 8.69 7.85 -7.89
N PHE A 40 8.25 8.59 -8.90
CA PHE A 40 6.86 8.61 -9.36
C PHE A 40 6.75 8.37 -10.86
N GLU A 41 6.12 7.27 -11.28
CA GLU A 41 5.58 7.10 -12.63
C GLU A 41 4.20 7.75 -12.76
N LYS A 42 3.42 7.73 -11.68
CA LYS A 42 2.06 8.28 -11.60
C LYS A 42 2.03 9.50 -10.68
N PRO A 43 1.60 10.67 -11.13
CA PRO A 43 1.48 11.84 -10.25
C PRO A 43 0.41 11.60 -9.16
N SER A 44 0.67 12.10 -7.96
CA SER A 44 -0.29 12.10 -6.86
C SER A 44 0.04 13.20 -5.87
N ALA A 45 -0.85 14.17 -5.74
CA ALA A 45 -0.68 15.26 -4.79
C ALA A 45 -0.67 14.74 -3.33
N ARG A 46 -1.58 13.82 -2.98
CA ARG A 46 -1.65 13.26 -1.63
C ARG A 46 -0.39 12.48 -1.26
N THR A 47 0.00 11.52 -2.07
CA THR A 47 1.19 10.67 -1.81
C THR A 47 2.46 11.51 -1.76
N ARG A 48 2.62 12.46 -2.69
CA ARG A 48 3.80 13.33 -2.71
C ARG A 48 3.91 14.12 -1.42
N ASN A 49 2.88 14.89 -1.07
CA ASN A 49 2.93 15.76 0.11
C ASN A 49 3.09 14.95 1.41
N SER A 50 2.37 13.84 1.58
CA SER A 50 2.49 13.02 2.79
C SER A 50 3.86 12.39 2.93
N MET A 51 4.45 11.87 1.84
CA MET A 51 5.77 11.25 1.88
C MET A 51 6.89 12.28 2.06
N GLU A 52 6.84 13.42 1.37
CA GLU A 52 7.82 14.49 1.59
C GLU A 52 7.81 14.95 3.05
N MET A 53 6.62 15.18 3.63
CA MET A 53 6.50 15.59 5.03
C MET A 53 6.94 14.49 6.01
N ALA A 54 6.63 13.22 5.74
CA ALA A 54 7.08 12.11 6.57
C ALA A 54 8.62 12.05 6.62
N VAL A 55 9.29 12.18 5.48
CA VAL A 55 10.77 12.20 5.41
C VAL A 55 11.34 13.36 6.23
N VAL A 56 10.76 14.56 6.11
CA VAL A 56 11.18 15.74 6.90
C VAL A 56 10.97 15.50 8.40
N GLN A 57 9.83 14.92 8.80
CA GLN A 57 9.53 14.61 10.21
C GLN A 57 10.47 13.55 10.79
N LEU A 58 11.07 12.70 9.95
CA LEU A 58 12.09 11.73 10.35
C LEU A 58 13.53 12.27 10.26
N GLY A 59 13.71 13.59 10.05
CA GLY A 59 15.01 14.28 9.99
C GLY A 59 15.70 14.24 8.63
N GLY A 60 15.02 13.67 7.61
CA GLY A 60 15.61 13.44 6.30
C GLY A 60 15.32 14.54 5.29
N HIS A 61 15.93 14.39 4.10
CA HIS A 61 15.69 15.23 2.93
C HIS A 61 14.95 14.44 1.84
N PRO A 62 13.68 14.78 1.52
CA PRO A 62 12.97 14.13 0.43
C PRO A 62 13.45 14.64 -0.94
N MET A 63 13.65 13.72 -1.89
CA MET A 63 13.96 14.05 -3.27
C MET A 63 12.85 13.51 -4.17
N TYR A 64 12.00 14.37 -4.68
CA TYR A 64 10.98 13.98 -5.67
C TYR A 64 11.62 13.78 -7.04
N ILE A 65 11.35 12.62 -7.66
CA ILE A 65 11.88 12.24 -8.97
C ILE A 65 10.72 11.72 -9.83
N GLN A 66 10.54 12.26 -11.02
CA GLN A 66 9.67 11.68 -12.02
C GLN A 66 10.41 10.56 -12.77
N ALA A 67 9.79 9.39 -12.90
CA ALA A 67 10.41 8.27 -13.60
C ALA A 67 10.82 8.61 -15.06
N ALA A 68 10.07 9.50 -15.72
CA ALA A 68 10.38 9.98 -17.06
C ALA A 68 11.72 10.78 -17.13
N GLU A 69 12.09 11.49 -16.06
CA GLU A 69 13.34 12.26 -16.00
C GLU A 69 14.57 11.36 -16.01
N VAL A 70 14.47 10.21 -15.33
CA VAL A 70 15.55 9.22 -15.27
C VAL A 70 15.45 8.16 -16.37
N GLY A 71 14.32 8.14 -17.13
CA GLY A 71 14.10 7.19 -18.22
C GLY A 71 13.97 5.75 -17.73
N LEU A 72 13.32 5.55 -16.55
CA LEU A 72 13.15 4.27 -15.90
C LEU A 72 12.56 3.20 -16.83
N GLY A 73 13.24 2.08 -16.97
CA GLY A 73 12.82 0.95 -17.82
C GLY A 73 12.83 1.23 -19.33
N VAL A 74 13.24 2.44 -19.75
CA VAL A 74 13.30 2.86 -21.16
C VAL A 74 14.73 3.19 -21.58
N ARG A 75 15.34 4.19 -20.93
CA ARG A 75 16.72 4.60 -21.17
C ARG A 75 17.71 3.83 -20.29
N GLU A 76 17.34 3.61 -19.05
CA GLU A 76 18.12 2.88 -18.06
C GLU A 76 17.27 1.76 -17.45
N SER A 77 17.90 0.65 -17.09
CA SER A 77 17.22 -0.45 -16.40
C SER A 77 16.73 0.00 -15.01
N VAL A 78 15.70 -0.66 -14.49
CA VAL A 78 15.21 -0.41 -13.13
C VAL A 78 16.33 -0.61 -12.12
N GLU A 79 17.17 -1.63 -12.31
CA GLU A 79 18.28 -1.98 -11.45
C GLU A 79 19.38 -0.90 -11.45
N ASP A 80 19.72 -0.33 -12.60
CA ASP A 80 20.77 0.69 -12.71
C ASP A 80 20.31 2.01 -12.09
N VAL A 81 19.08 2.42 -12.36
CA VAL A 81 18.47 3.59 -11.68
C VAL A 81 18.46 3.38 -10.17
N THR A 82 18.08 2.19 -9.71
CA THR A 82 18.04 1.86 -8.27
C THR A 82 19.42 1.93 -7.64
N ARG A 83 20.45 1.34 -8.28
CA ARG A 83 21.84 1.42 -7.79
C ARG A 83 22.35 2.85 -7.75
N THR A 84 22.04 3.64 -8.76
CA THR A 84 22.44 5.06 -8.83
C THR A 84 21.80 5.84 -7.68
N LEU A 85 20.48 5.71 -7.47
CA LEU A 85 19.78 6.39 -6.39
C LEU A 85 20.27 5.94 -5.00
N ALA A 86 20.59 4.65 -4.84
CA ALA A 86 21.12 4.11 -3.60
C ALA A 86 22.50 4.65 -3.21
N CYS A 87 23.27 5.22 -4.15
CA CYS A 87 24.52 5.91 -3.82
C CYS A 87 24.31 7.21 -3.04
N PHE A 88 23.12 7.81 -3.11
CA PHE A 88 22.84 9.14 -2.56
C PHE A 88 21.76 9.09 -1.47
N HIS A 89 20.95 8.04 -1.41
CA HIS A 89 19.76 7.96 -0.57
C HIS A 89 19.81 6.72 0.33
N ALA A 90 19.34 6.88 1.56
CA ALA A 90 19.26 5.80 2.53
C ALA A 90 18.01 4.91 2.33
N CYS A 91 16.99 5.39 1.61
CA CYS A 91 15.76 4.69 1.34
C CYS A 91 15.15 5.18 0.01
N LEU A 92 14.39 4.33 -0.66
CA LEU A 92 13.65 4.66 -1.87
C LEU A 92 12.16 4.44 -1.65
N GLY A 93 11.33 5.41 -2.00
CA GLY A 93 9.89 5.25 -2.14
C GLY A 93 9.54 5.21 -3.63
N ALA A 94 8.69 4.29 -4.06
CA ALA A 94 8.30 4.18 -5.46
C ALA A 94 6.78 4.10 -5.61
N ARG A 95 6.23 4.96 -6.47
CA ARG A 95 4.86 4.92 -6.94
C ARG A 95 4.87 4.62 -8.43
N VAL A 96 4.58 3.39 -8.77
CA VAL A 96 4.77 2.83 -10.12
C VAL A 96 3.47 2.27 -10.68
N PHE A 97 3.47 1.92 -11.97
CA PHE A 97 2.36 1.20 -12.58
C PHE A 97 2.45 -0.28 -12.23
N ASP A 98 3.50 -0.96 -12.66
CA ASP A 98 3.70 -2.40 -12.54
C ASP A 98 4.38 -2.75 -11.20
N HIS A 99 3.81 -3.71 -10.46
CA HIS A 99 4.38 -4.19 -9.20
C HIS A 99 5.78 -4.81 -9.40
N ALA A 100 6.02 -5.45 -10.55
CA ALA A 100 7.34 -5.99 -10.88
C ALA A 100 8.46 -4.94 -10.86
N THR A 101 8.14 -3.65 -11.07
CA THR A 101 9.12 -2.55 -10.97
C THR A 101 9.62 -2.40 -9.52
N VAL A 102 8.76 -2.38 -8.52
CA VAL A 102 9.20 -2.28 -7.11
C VAL A 102 9.89 -3.55 -6.64
N GLU A 103 9.48 -4.72 -7.15
CA GLU A 103 10.17 -5.99 -6.89
C GLU A 103 11.60 -5.98 -7.45
N ALA A 104 11.78 -5.50 -8.70
CA ALA A 104 13.10 -5.35 -9.31
C ALA A 104 13.99 -4.37 -8.54
N MET A 105 13.42 -3.23 -8.07
CA MET A 105 14.14 -2.29 -7.21
C MET A 105 14.57 -2.96 -5.89
N ALA A 106 13.69 -3.70 -5.25
CA ALA A 106 13.97 -4.40 -4.01
C ALA A 106 15.01 -5.51 -4.19
N ALA A 107 14.98 -6.23 -5.32
CA ALA A 107 15.93 -7.29 -5.65
C ALA A 107 17.38 -6.80 -5.76
N VAL A 108 17.62 -5.51 -6.03
CA VAL A 108 18.96 -4.90 -5.98
C VAL A 108 19.54 -4.99 -4.57
N GLY A 109 18.72 -4.91 -3.53
CA GLY A 109 19.13 -5.11 -2.14
C GLY A 109 20.06 -4.02 -1.56
N ALA A 110 20.21 -2.89 -2.22
CA ALA A 110 21.15 -1.84 -1.84
C ALA A 110 20.64 -1.01 -0.64
N VAL A 111 19.39 -0.58 -0.69
CA VAL A 111 18.71 0.22 0.35
C VAL A 111 17.25 -0.24 0.50
N PRO A 112 16.57 0.07 1.63
CA PRO A 112 15.14 -0.19 1.76
C PRO A 112 14.32 0.41 0.61
N VAL A 113 13.33 -0.33 0.14
CA VAL A 113 12.33 0.13 -0.84
C VAL A 113 10.95 0.09 -0.20
N VAL A 114 10.21 1.18 -0.33
CA VAL A 114 8.82 1.33 0.14
C VAL A 114 7.91 1.50 -1.07
N ASN A 115 6.98 0.57 -1.25
CA ASN A 115 5.94 0.69 -2.26
C ASN A 115 4.90 1.74 -1.83
N MET A 116 4.87 2.88 -2.52
CA MET A 116 3.89 3.93 -2.28
C MET A 116 2.56 3.68 -3.02
N LEU A 117 2.58 2.89 -4.07
CA LEU A 117 1.48 2.28 -4.82
C LEU A 117 2.05 1.58 -6.06
N SER A 118 1.50 0.43 -6.38
CA SER A 118 1.61 -0.26 -7.67
C SER A 118 0.25 -0.87 -8.03
N ASP A 119 0.10 -1.45 -9.24
CA ASP A 119 -1.11 -2.19 -9.60
C ASP A 119 -1.37 -3.40 -8.70
N GLY A 120 -0.30 -3.99 -8.17
CA GLY A 120 -0.36 -5.14 -7.28
C GLY A 120 -0.66 -4.80 -5.82
N ALA A 121 -0.29 -3.61 -5.30
CA ALA A 121 -0.37 -3.32 -3.86
C ALA A 121 -0.50 -1.83 -3.54
N HIS A 122 -1.17 -1.53 -2.41
CA HIS A 122 -1.21 -0.19 -1.83
C HIS A 122 -1.01 -0.22 -0.30
N PRO A 123 0.16 -0.70 0.18
CA PRO A 123 0.37 -0.95 1.61
C PRO A 123 0.22 0.29 2.47
N LEU A 124 0.69 1.46 2.01
CA LEU A 124 0.61 2.69 2.80
C LEU A 124 -0.85 3.17 3.00
N GLN A 125 -1.73 2.91 2.03
CA GLN A 125 -3.15 3.19 2.18
C GLN A 125 -3.76 2.24 3.21
N ALA A 126 -3.50 0.95 3.10
CA ALA A 126 -4.03 -0.04 4.05
C ALA A 126 -3.57 0.25 5.50
N LEU A 127 -2.31 0.66 5.69
CA LEU A 127 -1.82 1.10 7.02
C LEU A 127 -2.61 2.30 7.56
N ALA A 128 -2.89 3.30 6.71
CA ALA A 128 -3.67 4.47 7.10
C ALA A 128 -5.13 4.10 7.43
N ASP A 129 -5.72 3.18 6.67
CA ASP A 129 -7.10 2.73 6.86
C ASP A 129 -7.26 1.97 8.18
N VAL A 130 -6.41 0.98 8.47
CA VAL A 130 -6.48 0.24 9.73
C VAL A 130 -6.09 1.12 10.93
N LEU A 131 -5.19 2.10 10.75
CA LEU A 131 -4.91 3.09 11.78
C LEU A 131 -6.14 3.94 12.10
N THR A 132 -6.86 4.41 11.09
CA THR A 132 -8.11 5.16 11.24
C THR A 132 -9.16 4.32 11.98
N MET A 133 -9.34 3.06 11.56
CA MET A 133 -10.25 2.13 12.24
C MET A 133 -9.86 1.93 13.71
N LYS A 134 -8.55 1.75 14.00
CA LYS A 134 -8.04 1.61 15.37
C LYS A 134 -8.28 2.86 16.21
N GLN A 135 -8.14 4.05 15.65
CA GLN A 135 -8.39 5.32 16.33
C GLN A 135 -9.88 5.51 16.67
N GLU A 136 -10.78 5.11 15.76
CA GLU A 136 -12.24 5.28 15.94
C GLU A 136 -12.87 4.17 16.81
N MET A 137 -12.38 2.94 16.71
CA MET A 137 -13.02 1.76 17.30
C MET A 137 -12.22 1.12 18.43
N GLY A 138 -10.96 1.49 18.63
CA GLY A 138 -10.06 0.88 19.61
C GLY A 138 -9.50 -0.47 19.13
N ASP A 139 -9.80 -1.55 19.87
CA ASP A 139 -9.36 -2.90 19.48
C ASP A 139 -10.08 -3.35 18.20
N LEU A 140 -9.29 -3.82 17.23
CA LEU A 140 -9.79 -4.28 15.94
C LEU A 140 -10.11 -5.78 15.93
N ALA A 141 -9.60 -6.56 16.87
CA ALA A 141 -9.85 -8.00 16.90
C ALA A 141 -11.34 -8.31 17.01
N GLY A 142 -11.85 -9.14 16.10
CA GLY A 142 -13.27 -9.52 16.03
C GLY A 142 -14.20 -8.44 15.46
N ARG A 143 -13.68 -7.28 15.04
CA ARG A 143 -14.45 -6.27 14.30
C ARG A 143 -14.63 -6.70 12.85
N VAL A 144 -15.71 -6.24 12.24
CA VAL A 144 -16.07 -6.56 10.87
C VAL A 144 -15.82 -5.36 9.96
N VAL A 145 -14.96 -5.53 8.95
CA VAL A 145 -14.82 -4.56 7.87
C VAL A 145 -15.38 -5.14 6.57
N THR A 146 -16.24 -4.38 5.91
CA THR A 146 -16.80 -4.74 4.59
C THR A 146 -16.26 -3.80 3.52
N TYR A 147 -15.64 -4.39 2.51
CA TYR A 147 -15.22 -3.66 1.31
C TYR A 147 -16.30 -3.80 0.22
N VAL A 148 -16.70 -2.66 -0.33
CA VAL A 148 -17.70 -2.56 -1.41
C VAL A 148 -17.05 -1.93 -2.63
N GLY A 149 -16.76 -2.71 -3.66
CA GLY A 149 -16.08 -2.24 -4.86
C GLY A 149 -15.32 -3.32 -5.62
N ASP A 150 -14.37 -2.93 -6.45
CA ASP A 150 -13.55 -3.86 -7.21
C ASP A 150 -12.54 -4.59 -6.33
N GLY A 151 -12.36 -5.89 -6.58
CA GLY A 151 -11.27 -6.70 -6.00
C GLY A 151 -9.92 -6.33 -6.64
N ASN A 152 -9.33 -5.25 -6.18
CA ASN A 152 -8.10 -4.68 -6.70
C ASN A 152 -6.98 -4.63 -5.63
N ASN A 153 -5.87 -3.96 -5.95
CA ASN A 153 -4.74 -3.76 -5.05
C ASN A 153 -5.13 -3.11 -3.71
N VAL A 154 -6.12 -2.21 -3.68
CA VAL A 154 -6.59 -1.55 -2.45
C VAL A 154 -7.28 -2.57 -1.55
N PHE A 155 -8.22 -3.36 -2.11
CA PHE A 155 -8.88 -4.41 -1.34
C PHE A 155 -7.87 -5.45 -0.82
N ARG A 156 -6.93 -5.91 -1.67
CA ARG A 156 -5.93 -6.89 -1.26
C ARG A 156 -5.11 -6.42 -0.06
N SER A 157 -4.53 -5.23 -0.15
CA SER A 157 -3.72 -4.68 0.93
C SER A 157 -4.54 -4.41 2.20
N LEU A 158 -5.79 -3.93 2.06
CA LEU A 158 -6.70 -3.74 3.19
C LEU A 158 -7.03 -5.07 3.86
N ALA A 159 -7.36 -6.11 3.07
CA ALA A 159 -7.70 -7.43 3.60
C ALA A 159 -6.53 -8.03 4.38
N LEU A 160 -5.29 -7.92 3.85
CA LEU A 160 -4.08 -8.33 4.57
C LEU A 160 -3.95 -7.60 5.90
N ALA A 161 -4.00 -6.27 5.90
CA ALA A 161 -3.81 -5.47 7.11
C ALA A 161 -4.91 -5.74 8.15
N ALA A 162 -6.16 -5.74 7.75
CA ALA A 162 -7.30 -5.98 8.62
C ALA A 162 -7.30 -7.41 9.18
N GLY A 163 -7.11 -8.41 8.32
CA GLY A 163 -7.09 -9.81 8.73
C GLY A 163 -5.91 -10.14 9.65
N MET A 164 -4.71 -9.59 9.40
CA MET A 164 -3.55 -9.74 10.29
C MET A 164 -3.79 -9.12 11.68
N LEU A 165 -4.65 -8.10 11.77
CA LEU A 165 -5.07 -7.49 13.05
C LEU A 165 -6.29 -8.18 13.68
N GLY A 166 -6.73 -9.31 13.12
CA GLY A 166 -7.82 -10.13 13.67
C GLY A 166 -9.22 -9.64 13.34
N MET A 167 -9.39 -8.75 12.35
CA MET A 167 -10.70 -8.36 11.85
C MET A 167 -11.32 -9.46 10.98
N GLU A 168 -12.64 -9.54 10.97
CA GLU A 168 -13.39 -10.26 9.95
C GLU A 168 -13.49 -9.38 8.69
N VAL A 169 -13.05 -9.93 7.56
CA VAL A 169 -13.05 -9.20 6.28
C VAL A 169 -14.18 -9.72 5.42
N ARG A 170 -15.02 -8.80 4.92
CA ARG A 170 -16.09 -9.10 3.97
C ARG A 170 -15.87 -8.32 2.68
N PHE A 171 -16.24 -8.94 1.58
CA PHE A 171 -16.11 -8.36 0.24
C PHE A 171 -17.42 -8.47 -0.53
N THR A 172 -17.76 -7.42 -1.24
CA THR A 172 -18.78 -7.45 -2.28
C THR A 172 -18.36 -6.56 -3.44
N GLY A 173 -18.46 -7.09 -4.64
CA GLY A 173 -18.11 -6.38 -5.86
C GLY A 173 -18.90 -6.91 -7.05
N PRO A 174 -19.01 -6.12 -8.14
CA PRO A 174 -19.75 -6.53 -9.31
C PRO A 174 -19.14 -7.78 -9.95
N PRO A 175 -19.96 -8.61 -10.61
CA PRO A 175 -19.46 -9.76 -11.37
C PRO A 175 -18.38 -9.34 -12.37
N GLY A 176 -17.25 -10.08 -12.41
CA GLY A 176 -16.10 -9.80 -13.28
C GLY A 176 -15.07 -8.82 -12.69
N TYR A 177 -15.34 -8.23 -11.50
CA TYR A 177 -14.42 -7.35 -10.79
C TYR A 177 -14.04 -7.90 -9.39
N ARG A 178 -14.16 -9.21 -9.21
CA ARG A 178 -13.78 -9.90 -7.98
C ARG A 178 -12.27 -10.15 -7.94
N LEU A 179 -11.77 -10.41 -6.74
CA LEU A 179 -10.35 -10.70 -6.54
C LEU A 179 -9.92 -11.95 -7.33
N GLY A 180 -8.81 -11.86 -8.04
CA GLY A 180 -8.23 -12.96 -8.82
C GLY A 180 -7.65 -14.08 -7.93
N ASP A 181 -7.43 -15.25 -8.53
CA ASP A 181 -6.94 -16.44 -7.79
C ASP A 181 -5.57 -16.20 -7.16
N ILE A 182 -4.66 -15.51 -7.85
CA ILE A 182 -3.31 -15.19 -7.33
C ILE A 182 -3.39 -14.40 -6.03
N ASP A 183 -4.27 -13.41 -5.98
CA ASP A 183 -4.44 -12.57 -4.77
C ASP A 183 -5.15 -13.34 -3.65
N ARG A 184 -6.11 -14.21 -3.99
CA ARG A 184 -6.75 -15.12 -3.03
C ARG A 184 -5.74 -16.07 -2.39
N ASP A 185 -4.85 -16.65 -3.20
CA ASP A 185 -3.79 -17.55 -2.74
C ASP A 185 -2.80 -16.80 -1.84
N ARG A 186 -2.48 -15.55 -2.15
CA ARG A 186 -1.63 -14.69 -1.30
C ARG A 186 -2.28 -14.44 0.06
N LEU A 187 -3.55 -14.06 0.10
CA LEU A 187 -4.29 -13.86 1.35
C LEU A 187 -4.31 -15.16 2.18
N ALA A 188 -4.62 -16.28 1.55
CA ALA A 188 -4.64 -17.58 2.22
C ALA A 188 -3.26 -17.97 2.78
N THR A 189 -2.18 -17.69 2.04
CA THR A 189 -0.79 -17.93 2.49
C THR A 189 -0.45 -17.08 3.71
N ALA A 190 -0.95 -15.85 3.78
CA ALA A 190 -0.81 -14.96 4.94
C ALA A 190 -1.74 -15.35 6.12
N GLY A 191 -2.54 -16.42 5.96
CA GLY A 191 -3.52 -16.85 6.98
C GLY A 191 -4.75 -15.94 7.08
N VAL A 192 -4.99 -15.11 6.06
CA VAL A 192 -6.13 -14.18 5.99
C VAL A 192 -7.22 -14.77 5.10
N GLY A 193 -8.42 -14.92 5.67
CA GLY A 193 -9.63 -15.25 4.93
C GLY A 193 -10.54 -14.04 4.79
N PHE A 194 -11.42 -14.09 3.80
CA PHE A 194 -12.53 -13.14 3.68
C PHE A 194 -13.81 -13.84 3.21
N GLU A 195 -14.95 -13.29 3.59
CA GLU A 195 -16.25 -13.76 3.14
C GLU A 195 -16.74 -12.91 1.98
N GLU A 196 -17.23 -13.56 0.92
CA GLU A 196 -17.68 -12.90 -0.30
C GLU A 196 -19.20 -12.96 -0.43
N PHE A 197 -19.80 -11.82 -0.74
CA PHE A 197 -21.23 -11.65 -0.87
C PHE A 197 -21.61 -11.20 -2.29
N ASP A 198 -22.73 -11.70 -2.78
CA ASP A 198 -23.28 -11.25 -4.06
C ASP A 198 -24.07 -9.94 -3.92
N ARG A 199 -24.61 -9.66 -2.73
CA ARG A 199 -25.45 -8.51 -2.46
C ARG A 199 -24.80 -7.58 -1.44
N PRO A 200 -24.58 -6.30 -1.81
CA PRO A 200 -23.95 -5.33 -0.91
C PRO A 200 -24.71 -5.16 0.42
N GLU A 201 -26.04 -5.23 0.41
CA GLU A 201 -26.87 -5.07 1.61
C GLU A 201 -26.61 -6.19 2.63
N GLU A 202 -26.32 -7.41 2.14
CA GLU A 202 -25.98 -8.55 3.01
C GLU A 202 -24.57 -8.41 3.56
N ALA A 203 -23.62 -7.97 2.73
CA ALA A 203 -22.24 -7.77 3.12
C ALA A 203 -22.06 -6.73 4.22
N VAL A 204 -22.80 -5.61 4.15
CA VAL A 204 -22.67 -4.50 5.10
C VAL A 204 -23.50 -4.69 6.37
N ALA A 205 -24.39 -5.69 6.42
CA ALA A 205 -25.23 -5.92 7.58
C ALA A 205 -24.37 -6.28 8.81
N GLY A 206 -24.44 -5.44 9.86
CA GLY A 206 -23.67 -5.64 11.09
C GLY A 206 -22.16 -5.39 10.95
N ALA A 207 -21.70 -4.75 9.87
CA ALA A 207 -20.32 -4.32 9.76
C ALA A 207 -20.00 -3.17 10.72
N ASP A 208 -18.80 -3.19 11.33
CA ASP A 208 -18.29 -2.09 12.16
C ASP A 208 -17.72 -0.96 11.27
N ALA A 209 -17.16 -1.32 10.11
CA ALA A 209 -16.67 -0.39 9.11
C ALA A 209 -17.10 -0.81 7.70
N VAL A 210 -17.44 0.17 6.87
CA VAL A 210 -17.69 -0.01 5.44
C VAL A 210 -16.69 0.81 4.66
N TYR A 211 -15.94 0.15 3.79
CA TYR A 211 -14.94 0.76 2.93
C TYR A 211 -15.40 0.73 1.46
N SER A 212 -15.18 1.81 0.75
CA SER A 212 -15.42 1.86 -0.70
C SER A 212 -14.33 2.69 -1.37
N ASP A 213 -13.89 2.27 -2.54
CA ASP A 213 -12.96 3.00 -3.39
C ASP A 213 -13.70 3.65 -4.58
N VAL A 214 -12.97 4.29 -5.48
CA VAL A 214 -13.53 4.88 -6.70
C VAL A 214 -14.18 3.81 -7.57
N TRP A 215 -15.30 4.16 -8.22
CA TRP A 215 -16.02 3.25 -9.15
C TRP A 215 -15.21 2.92 -10.41
N VAL A 216 -14.29 3.78 -10.79
CA VAL A 216 -13.44 3.61 -11.96
C VAL A 216 -12.01 3.90 -11.56
N SER A 217 -11.18 2.87 -11.51
CA SER A 217 -9.77 3.00 -11.22
C SER A 217 -9.02 3.75 -12.32
N MET A 218 -7.96 4.45 -11.97
CA MET A 218 -7.11 5.16 -12.95
C MET A 218 -6.57 4.17 -13.98
N GLY A 219 -6.73 4.48 -15.27
CA GLY A 219 -6.37 3.63 -16.40
C GLY A 219 -7.50 2.74 -16.90
N GLN A 220 -8.71 2.86 -16.33
CA GLN A 220 -9.92 2.12 -16.70
C GLN A 220 -11.09 3.08 -17.06
N GLU A 221 -10.76 4.32 -17.46
CA GLU A 221 -11.75 5.37 -17.76
C GLU A 221 -12.74 4.97 -18.84
N ASP A 222 -12.34 4.10 -19.76
CA ASP A 222 -13.19 3.57 -20.84
C ASP A 222 -14.32 2.65 -20.31
N GLU A 223 -14.22 2.16 -19.07
CA GLU A 223 -15.23 1.31 -18.45
C GLU A 223 -16.31 2.07 -17.68
N LYS A 224 -16.20 3.40 -17.60
CA LYS A 224 -17.11 4.27 -16.86
C LYS A 224 -18.60 4.09 -17.20
N VAL A 225 -18.91 3.63 -18.41
CA VAL A 225 -20.30 3.40 -18.88
C VAL A 225 -20.79 2.00 -18.53
N LYS A 226 -19.89 1.07 -18.21
CA LYS A 226 -20.23 -0.33 -17.87
C LYS A 226 -20.43 -0.56 -16.37
N ARG A 227 -19.95 0.37 -15.57
CA ARG A 227 -20.01 0.38 -14.10
C ARG A 227 -21.07 1.39 -13.65
#